data_ef642154801725e0020971cb78feaeb0
#
_entry.id   ef642154801725e0020971cb78feaeb0
#
_cell.length_a   1.000
_cell.length_b   1.000
_cell.length_c   1.000
_cell.angle_alpha   90.00
_cell.angle_beta   90.00
_cell.angle_gamma   90.00
#
_symmetry.space_group_name_H-M   'P 1'
#
loop_
_entity.id
_entity.type
_entity.pdbx_description
1 polymer ?
#
loop_
_entity_poly.entity_id
_entity_poly.type
_entity_poly.pdbx_seq_one_letter_code
_entity_poly.pdbx_strand_id
1 'polypeptide(L)'
;MGRVGVDRRLIRTVLAAPDAAEGVVSFAKASHDDERLDVDPLLVDLFRHFRPAEALDYYIEVLRRLPDEVSDDLIEAVLPFGEKALGPLIALYEELGEEHGADVAFVLAGLHVRDPRVLQLLMERLEYDAADGAFVLGLYGDPAARPALEKMLAEIPEEDEELRREISYAIEQLDAPPAQYEPEAFDILADYPERELPSFDVLSESERLELLKSEDTGTRAGAANSFFNAELNAKSRGALFELAQSDPETIVRAKAWESLADVTTEAAIRDAMLAVLNDTARPIEERGGAAVGLYGVADRDEVRKVIEALYESGGHGRVKALETMWRSLWQPYSKYFAPHLEDKDPAIVREALRGAGYFQLTRFADKIAKYFDAEEPYHRLREDALFAYALAMPGETTRGRVRGMLRKVDSITPLTEFETELVEFALDERLRLAGLQPVFAADSEEVPEPEPAPAAQPSKIGRNDPCPCGSGKKYKKCHGS
;
A
#
# COMPACT_ATOMS: atom_id res chain seq x y z
N MET A 1 -10.45 1.14 1.54
CA MET A 1 -9.37 1.75 2.36
C MET A 1 -9.08 0.85 3.55
N GLY A 2 -7.81 0.52 3.80
CA GLY A 2 -7.45 -0.30 4.95
C GLY A 2 -7.79 0.43 6.26
N ARG A 3 -8.36 -0.29 7.22
CA ARG A 3 -8.64 0.19 8.59
C ARG A 3 -7.32 0.33 9.37
N VAL A 4 -6.44 1.19 8.89
CA VAL A 4 -5.06 1.35 9.38
C VAL A 4 -5.06 2.07 10.71
N GLY A 5 -4.34 1.53 11.70
CA GLY A 5 -4.11 2.17 13.00
C GLY A 5 -5.14 1.84 14.09
N VAL A 6 -6.15 1.01 13.80
CA VAL A 6 -7.17 0.60 14.77
C VAL A 6 -7.04 -0.88 15.11
N ASP A 7 -6.94 -1.21 16.38
CA ASP A 7 -6.88 -2.58 16.87
C ASP A 7 -7.91 -2.87 17.96
N ARG A 8 -8.13 -4.17 18.25
CA ARG A 8 -9.10 -4.61 19.27
C ARG A 8 -8.85 -4.02 20.66
N ARG A 9 -7.62 -3.66 21.01
CA ARG A 9 -7.30 -3.06 22.32
C ARG A 9 -7.87 -1.66 22.41
N LEU A 10 -7.72 -0.85 21.35
CA LEU A 10 -8.31 0.48 21.26
C LEU A 10 -9.84 0.38 21.32
N ILE A 11 -10.43 -0.50 20.50
CA ILE A 11 -11.88 -0.70 20.47
C ILE A 11 -12.40 -1.12 21.85
N ARG A 12 -11.79 -2.13 22.50
CA ARG A 12 -12.17 -2.55 23.85
C ARG A 12 -12.09 -1.39 24.87
N THR A 13 -11.11 -0.51 24.71
CA THR A 13 -10.98 0.68 25.57
C THR A 13 -12.15 1.64 25.37
N VAL A 14 -12.52 1.90 24.12
CA VAL A 14 -13.70 2.73 23.79
C VAL A 14 -14.97 2.08 24.33
N LEU A 15 -15.19 0.79 24.06
CA LEU A 15 -16.40 0.07 24.49
C LEU A 15 -16.53 -0.01 26.02
N ALA A 16 -15.43 0.03 26.76
CA ALA A 16 -15.43 -0.01 28.22
C ALA A 16 -15.69 1.35 28.88
N ALA A 17 -15.68 2.44 28.13
CA ALA A 17 -15.97 3.77 28.67
C ALA A 17 -17.46 3.89 29.07
N PRO A 18 -17.81 4.41 30.25
CA PRO A 18 -19.20 4.48 30.72
C PRO A 18 -20.15 5.28 29.84
N ASP A 19 -19.62 6.27 29.11
CA ASP A 19 -20.30 7.20 28.22
C ASP A 19 -19.88 7.07 26.76
N ALA A 20 -19.40 5.88 26.38
CA ALA A 20 -18.85 5.62 25.05
C ALA A 20 -19.81 6.01 23.92
N ALA A 21 -21.07 5.61 23.98
CA ALA A 21 -22.05 5.91 22.95
C ALA A 21 -22.27 7.44 22.79
N GLU A 22 -22.37 8.17 23.90
CA GLU A 22 -22.52 9.65 23.91
C GLU A 22 -21.24 10.31 23.36
N GLY A 23 -20.07 9.78 23.73
CA GLY A 23 -18.76 10.24 23.25
C GLY A 23 -18.61 10.09 21.74
N VAL A 24 -19.00 8.94 21.19
CA VAL A 24 -18.98 8.67 19.74
C VAL A 24 -19.92 9.62 18.99
N VAL A 25 -21.16 9.83 19.49
CA VAL A 25 -22.12 10.78 18.91
C VAL A 25 -21.57 12.22 18.94
N SER A 26 -20.95 12.61 20.05
CA SER A 26 -20.37 13.95 20.18
C SER A 26 -19.19 14.16 19.23
N PHE A 27 -18.35 13.15 19.08
CA PHE A 27 -17.24 13.18 18.14
C PHE A 27 -17.73 13.26 16.68
N ALA A 28 -18.70 12.44 16.29
CA ALA A 28 -19.28 12.46 14.96
C ALA A 28 -19.89 13.82 14.61
N LYS A 29 -20.60 14.47 15.57
CA LYS A 29 -21.15 15.82 15.38
C LYS A 29 -20.05 16.88 15.21
N ALA A 30 -18.97 16.79 15.98
CA ALA A 30 -17.83 17.70 15.84
C ALA A 30 -17.09 17.52 14.53
N SER A 31 -17.00 16.27 14.03
CA SER A 31 -16.37 15.91 12.77
C SER A 31 -17.20 16.35 11.55
N HIS A 32 -18.53 16.44 11.72
CA HIS A 32 -19.44 16.87 10.67
C HIS A 32 -19.15 18.30 10.17
N ASP A 33 -18.72 19.18 11.07
CA ASP A 33 -18.39 20.57 10.75
C ASP A 33 -17.01 20.75 10.11
N ASP A 34 -16.19 19.70 10.06
CA ASP A 34 -14.85 19.73 9.45
C ASP A 34 -14.86 19.09 8.05
N GLU A 35 -14.93 19.92 7.01
CA GLU A 35 -14.92 19.50 5.61
C GLU A 35 -13.66 18.69 5.20
N ARG A 36 -12.63 18.64 6.07
CA ARG A 36 -11.37 17.91 5.81
C ARG A 36 -11.35 16.50 6.38
N LEU A 37 -12.35 16.15 7.21
CA LEU A 37 -12.43 14.80 7.75
C LEU A 37 -13.10 13.88 6.74
N ASP A 38 -12.34 12.92 6.25
CA ASP A 38 -12.86 11.79 5.49
C ASP A 38 -13.84 10.98 6.34
N VAL A 39 -14.75 10.27 5.67
CA VAL A 39 -15.63 9.32 6.35
C VAL A 39 -14.79 8.28 7.08
N ASP A 40 -14.96 8.21 8.40
CA ASP A 40 -14.22 7.28 9.25
C ASP A 40 -14.97 5.93 9.34
N PRO A 41 -14.47 4.84 8.73
CA PRO A 41 -15.09 3.52 8.83
C PRO A 41 -15.29 3.04 10.27
N LEU A 42 -14.40 3.43 11.20
CA LEU A 42 -14.55 3.09 12.60
C LEU A 42 -15.80 3.73 13.23
N LEU A 43 -16.17 4.95 12.82
CA LEU A 43 -17.42 5.56 13.30
C LEU A 43 -18.65 4.78 12.83
N VAL A 44 -18.65 4.30 11.59
CA VAL A 44 -19.74 3.43 11.08
C VAL A 44 -19.84 2.18 11.96
N ASP A 45 -18.74 1.51 12.24
CA ASP A 45 -18.70 0.29 13.06
C ASP A 45 -19.10 0.55 14.52
N LEU A 46 -18.66 1.65 15.13
CA LEU A 46 -19.06 2.03 16.48
C LEU A 46 -20.55 2.35 16.54
N PHE A 47 -21.11 3.02 15.53
CA PHE A 47 -22.54 3.26 15.43
C PHE A 47 -23.35 1.98 15.19
N ARG A 48 -22.84 1.05 14.39
CA ARG A 48 -23.46 -0.31 14.24
C ARG A 48 -23.49 -1.04 15.58
N HIS A 49 -22.45 -0.88 16.40
CA HIS A 49 -22.36 -1.51 17.73
C HIS A 49 -23.31 -0.86 18.75
N PHE A 50 -23.23 0.47 18.91
CA PHE A 50 -24.01 1.19 19.94
C PHE A 50 -25.45 1.46 19.54
N ARG A 51 -25.74 1.56 18.25
CA ARG A 51 -27.05 1.85 17.65
C ARG A 51 -27.76 3.08 18.23
N PRO A 52 -27.10 4.24 18.41
CA PRO A 52 -27.76 5.45 18.84
C PRO A 52 -28.73 5.95 17.76
N ALA A 53 -29.79 6.66 18.17
CA ALA A 53 -30.76 7.18 17.21
C ALA A 53 -30.16 8.21 16.24
N GLU A 54 -29.14 8.92 16.67
CA GLU A 54 -28.39 9.93 15.92
C GLU A 54 -27.50 9.35 14.83
N ALA A 55 -27.24 8.03 14.84
CA ALA A 55 -26.43 7.38 13.82
C ALA A 55 -27.04 7.53 12.42
N LEU A 56 -28.36 7.58 12.31
CA LEU A 56 -29.03 7.78 11.02
C LEU A 56 -28.60 9.10 10.36
N ASP A 57 -28.58 10.19 11.14
CA ASP A 57 -28.18 11.50 10.61
C ASP A 57 -26.73 11.47 10.08
N TYR A 58 -25.85 10.76 10.80
CA TYR A 58 -24.47 10.56 10.36
C TYR A 58 -24.40 9.74 9.05
N TYR A 59 -25.12 8.63 8.94
CA TYR A 59 -25.14 7.81 7.75
C TYR A 59 -25.70 8.55 6.52
N ILE A 60 -26.75 9.35 6.70
CA ILE A 60 -27.30 10.20 5.64
C ILE A 60 -26.26 11.21 5.16
N GLU A 61 -25.48 11.79 6.08
CA GLU A 61 -24.43 12.72 5.69
C GLU A 61 -23.26 12.03 4.97
N VAL A 62 -22.90 10.80 5.36
CA VAL A 62 -21.91 10.00 4.65
C VAL A 62 -22.36 9.71 3.21
N LEU A 63 -23.62 9.27 3.05
CA LEU A 63 -24.22 9.02 1.73
C LEU A 63 -24.25 10.31 0.87
N ARG A 64 -24.47 11.47 1.49
CA ARG A 64 -24.45 12.77 0.79
C ARG A 64 -23.08 13.14 0.26
N ARG A 65 -22.02 12.88 1.04
CA ARG A 65 -20.63 13.25 0.70
C ARG A 65 -19.99 12.29 -0.30
N LEU A 66 -20.36 11.03 -0.25
CA LEU A 66 -19.79 9.95 -1.08
C LEU A 66 -20.90 9.16 -1.77
N PRO A 67 -21.69 9.80 -2.65
CA PRO A 67 -22.87 9.17 -3.22
C PRO A 67 -22.56 8.01 -4.18
N ASP A 68 -21.36 7.95 -4.74
CA ASP A 68 -20.93 6.94 -5.72
C ASP A 68 -19.89 5.96 -5.14
N GLU A 69 -19.63 6.01 -3.83
CA GLU A 69 -18.61 5.19 -3.13
C GLU A 69 -19.17 4.54 -1.86
N VAL A 70 -20.42 4.11 -1.90
CA VAL A 70 -21.10 3.55 -0.72
C VAL A 70 -20.63 2.13 -0.45
N SER A 71 -20.14 1.87 0.76
CA SER A 71 -19.72 0.53 1.18
C SER A 71 -20.90 -0.33 1.64
N ASP A 72 -20.79 -1.66 1.48
CA ASP A 72 -21.76 -2.62 1.99
C ASP A 72 -22.00 -2.44 3.50
N ASP A 73 -20.95 -2.15 4.29
CA ASP A 73 -21.03 -1.88 5.72
C ASP A 73 -21.97 -0.70 6.04
N LEU A 74 -21.95 0.36 5.22
CA LEU A 74 -22.83 1.53 5.41
C LEU A 74 -24.28 1.18 5.06
N ILE A 75 -24.50 0.43 3.98
CA ILE A 75 -25.83 -0.05 3.59
C ILE A 75 -26.42 -0.87 4.74
N GLU A 76 -25.69 -1.86 5.24
CA GLU A 76 -26.10 -2.69 6.37
C GLU A 76 -26.32 -1.89 7.67
N ALA A 77 -25.61 -0.78 7.84
CA ALA A 77 -25.78 0.11 8.98
C ALA A 77 -27.08 0.90 8.94
N VAL A 78 -27.58 1.24 7.75
CA VAL A 78 -28.84 2.00 7.54
C VAL A 78 -30.07 1.11 7.61
N LEU A 79 -30.04 -0.10 7.07
CA LEU A 79 -31.18 -0.99 6.97
C LEU A 79 -31.95 -1.22 8.28
N PRO A 80 -31.31 -1.35 9.46
CA PRO A 80 -32.00 -1.53 10.75
C PRO A 80 -32.92 -0.37 11.17
N PHE A 81 -32.78 0.81 10.56
CA PHE A 81 -33.66 1.95 10.86
C PHE A 81 -35.05 1.82 10.22
N GLY A 82 -35.20 1.01 9.17
CA GLY A 82 -36.47 0.71 8.55
C GLY A 82 -37.25 1.99 8.16
N GLU A 83 -38.51 2.08 8.58
CA GLU A 83 -39.39 3.23 8.27
C GLU A 83 -38.80 4.60 8.65
N LYS A 84 -37.93 4.67 9.68
CA LYS A 84 -37.32 5.92 10.10
C LYS A 84 -36.36 6.49 9.08
N ALA A 85 -35.74 5.63 8.29
CA ALA A 85 -34.79 6.03 7.24
C ALA A 85 -35.49 6.55 5.96
N LEU A 86 -36.76 6.19 5.72
CA LEU A 86 -37.46 6.53 4.48
C LEU A 86 -37.44 8.04 4.17
N GLY A 87 -37.88 8.86 5.11
CA GLY A 87 -38.00 10.30 4.91
C GLY A 87 -36.63 10.94 4.57
N PRO A 88 -35.61 10.73 5.40
CA PRO A 88 -34.26 11.22 5.13
C PRO A 88 -33.66 10.72 3.81
N LEU A 89 -33.82 9.44 3.46
CA LEU A 89 -33.29 8.87 2.23
C LEU A 89 -34.01 9.39 0.97
N ILE A 90 -35.36 9.53 1.04
CA ILE A 90 -36.12 10.13 -0.08
C ILE A 90 -35.67 11.57 -0.31
N ALA A 91 -35.53 12.37 0.75
CA ALA A 91 -35.04 13.74 0.65
C ALA A 91 -33.62 13.81 0.08
N LEU A 92 -32.75 12.88 0.47
CA LEU A 92 -31.39 12.80 -0.05
C LEU A 92 -31.37 12.41 -1.54
N TYR A 93 -32.23 11.46 -1.95
CA TYR A 93 -32.34 11.11 -3.36
C TYR A 93 -32.80 12.28 -4.22
N GLU A 94 -33.82 13.03 -3.74
CA GLU A 94 -34.31 14.23 -4.42
C GLU A 94 -33.22 15.33 -4.52
N GLU A 95 -32.32 15.41 -3.52
CA GLU A 95 -31.17 16.33 -3.50
C GLU A 95 -30.09 15.92 -4.51
N LEU A 96 -29.73 14.64 -4.56
CA LEU A 96 -28.68 14.10 -5.42
C LEU A 96 -29.13 13.93 -6.90
N GLY A 97 -30.42 13.72 -7.11
CA GLY A 97 -31.01 13.44 -8.43
C GLY A 97 -30.64 12.07 -8.98
N GLU A 98 -31.03 11.80 -10.22
CA GLU A 98 -30.84 10.49 -10.87
C GLU A 98 -29.37 10.15 -11.10
N GLU A 99 -28.52 11.15 -11.35
CA GLU A 99 -27.11 10.95 -11.69
C GLU A 99 -26.30 10.37 -10.53
N HIS A 100 -26.57 10.82 -9.30
CA HIS A 100 -25.82 10.41 -8.09
C HIS A 100 -26.68 9.67 -7.06
N GLY A 101 -27.91 9.32 -7.40
CA GLY A 101 -28.86 8.70 -6.48
C GLY A 101 -28.87 7.16 -6.50
N ALA A 102 -28.01 6.49 -7.27
CA ALA A 102 -28.03 5.04 -7.45
C ALA A 102 -27.96 4.27 -6.12
N ASP A 103 -26.95 4.57 -5.30
CA ASP A 103 -26.73 3.89 -4.03
C ASP A 103 -27.85 4.19 -3.01
N VAL A 104 -28.41 5.42 -3.04
CA VAL A 104 -29.57 5.78 -2.19
C VAL A 104 -30.80 5.02 -2.61
N ALA A 105 -31.05 4.85 -3.92
CA ALA A 105 -32.14 4.02 -4.45
C ALA A 105 -31.99 2.56 -4.05
N PHE A 106 -30.77 2.04 -4.08
CA PHE A 106 -30.45 0.69 -3.62
C PHE A 106 -30.78 0.51 -2.13
N VAL A 107 -30.34 1.44 -1.26
CA VAL A 107 -30.67 1.42 0.18
C VAL A 107 -32.18 1.49 0.40
N LEU A 108 -32.89 2.41 -0.30
CA LEU A 108 -34.36 2.52 -0.23
C LEU A 108 -35.06 1.21 -0.60
N ALA A 109 -34.61 0.55 -1.66
CA ALA A 109 -35.12 -0.75 -2.07
C ALA A 109 -34.86 -1.83 -1.02
N GLY A 110 -33.63 -1.87 -0.49
CA GLY A 110 -33.18 -2.84 0.52
C GLY A 110 -33.86 -2.70 1.90
N LEU A 111 -34.46 -1.55 2.21
CA LEU A 111 -35.29 -1.40 3.41
C LEU A 111 -36.53 -2.29 3.40
N HIS A 112 -37.01 -2.75 2.22
CA HIS A 112 -38.24 -3.52 2.01
C HIS A 112 -39.50 -2.92 2.69
N VAL A 113 -39.49 -1.60 2.92
CA VAL A 113 -40.66 -0.88 3.48
C VAL A 113 -41.53 -0.37 2.34
N ARG A 114 -42.76 -0.82 2.31
CA ARG A 114 -43.74 -0.42 1.24
C ARG A 114 -44.17 1.03 1.45
N ASP A 115 -43.74 1.91 0.55
CA ASP A 115 -44.12 3.30 0.47
C ASP A 115 -44.33 3.72 -0.97
N PRO A 116 -45.51 4.30 -1.31
CA PRO A 116 -45.78 4.71 -2.71
C PRO A 116 -44.79 5.69 -3.29
N ARG A 117 -44.15 6.51 -2.47
CA ARG A 117 -43.14 7.49 -2.90
C ARG A 117 -41.85 6.77 -3.34
N VAL A 118 -41.45 5.74 -2.59
CA VAL A 118 -40.27 4.91 -2.97
C VAL A 118 -40.56 4.19 -4.30
N LEU A 119 -41.72 3.55 -4.43
CA LEU A 119 -42.08 2.88 -5.70
C LEU A 119 -42.03 3.86 -6.86
N GLN A 120 -42.63 5.06 -6.73
CA GLN A 120 -42.63 6.06 -7.79
C GLN A 120 -41.17 6.46 -8.17
N LEU A 121 -40.34 6.72 -7.21
CA LEU A 121 -38.93 7.09 -7.37
C LEU A 121 -38.15 5.98 -8.12
N LEU A 122 -38.30 4.73 -7.72
CA LEU A 122 -37.68 3.60 -8.41
C LEU A 122 -38.22 3.38 -9.84
N MET A 123 -39.44 3.74 -10.09
CA MET A 123 -40.04 3.73 -11.45
C MET A 123 -39.45 4.84 -12.33
N GLU A 124 -39.22 6.03 -11.78
CA GLU A 124 -38.58 7.14 -12.49
C GLU A 124 -37.10 6.76 -12.81
N ARG A 125 -36.43 6.06 -11.89
CA ARG A 125 -35.09 5.54 -12.14
C ARG A 125 -35.01 4.48 -13.23
N LEU A 126 -36.04 3.63 -13.38
CA LEU A 126 -36.15 2.68 -14.52
C LEU A 126 -36.18 3.39 -15.87
N GLU A 127 -36.80 4.60 -15.93
CA GLU A 127 -36.81 5.42 -17.13
C GLU A 127 -35.49 6.10 -17.42
N TYR A 128 -34.71 6.42 -16.35
CA TYR A 128 -33.38 7.05 -16.45
C TYR A 128 -32.28 6.03 -16.82
N ASP A 129 -32.19 4.92 -16.08
CA ASP A 129 -31.28 3.80 -16.31
C ASP A 129 -32.05 2.47 -16.17
N ALA A 130 -32.27 1.80 -17.30
CA ALA A 130 -33.08 0.61 -17.35
C ALA A 130 -32.52 -0.59 -16.61
N ALA A 131 -31.19 -0.75 -16.57
CA ALA A 131 -30.51 -1.83 -15.85
C ALA A 131 -30.59 -1.63 -14.35
N ASP A 132 -30.13 -0.48 -13.87
CA ASP A 132 -30.12 -0.13 -12.47
C ASP A 132 -31.56 -0.03 -11.90
N GLY A 133 -32.46 0.64 -12.60
CA GLY A 133 -33.88 0.74 -12.20
C GLY A 133 -34.56 -0.61 -12.12
N ALA A 134 -34.29 -1.54 -13.04
CA ALA A 134 -34.84 -2.89 -12.98
C ALA A 134 -34.31 -3.65 -11.77
N PHE A 135 -33.00 -3.55 -11.51
CA PHE A 135 -32.34 -4.17 -10.37
C PHE A 135 -32.97 -3.71 -9.03
N VAL A 136 -33.08 -2.39 -8.80
CA VAL A 136 -33.64 -1.88 -7.55
C VAL A 136 -35.13 -2.13 -7.40
N LEU A 137 -35.92 -2.18 -8.50
CA LEU A 137 -37.31 -2.57 -8.48
C LEU A 137 -37.51 -4.06 -8.15
N GLY A 138 -36.62 -4.92 -8.70
CA GLY A 138 -36.58 -6.34 -8.35
C GLY A 138 -36.28 -6.56 -6.88
N LEU A 139 -35.26 -5.84 -6.35
CA LEU A 139 -34.89 -5.87 -4.94
C LEU A 139 -36.03 -5.36 -4.02
N TYR A 140 -36.69 -4.26 -4.41
CA TYR A 140 -37.84 -3.72 -3.68
C TYR A 140 -39.02 -4.69 -3.67
N GLY A 141 -39.16 -5.48 -4.72
CA GLY A 141 -40.10 -6.62 -4.83
C GLY A 141 -41.58 -6.22 -4.77
N ASP A 142 -41.97 -5.00 -5.19
CA ASP A 142 -43.37 -4.59 -5.25
C ASP A 142 -44.03 -5.06 -6.53
N PRO A 143 -45.07 -5.93 -6.49
CA PRO A 143 -45.76 -6.40 -7.68
C PRO A 143 -46.32 -5.30 -8.58
N ALA A 144 -46.55 -4.09 -8.02
CA ALA A 144 -47.04 -2.94 -8.82
C ALA A 144 -46.00 -2.44 -9.85
N ALA A 145 -44.71 -2.82 -9.73
CA ALA A 145 -43.67 -2.52 -10.72
C ALA A 145 -43.75 -3.37 -11.99
N ARG A 146 -44.42 -4.54 -11.93
CA ARG A 146 -44.47 -5.51 -13.05
C ARG A 146 -44.86 -4.91 -14.40
N PRO A 147 -45.97 -4.12 -14.51
CA PRO A 147 -46.38 -3.58 -15.82
C PRO A 147 -45.31 -2.69 -16.47
N ALA A 148 -44.54 -1.96 -15.65
CA ALA A 148 -43.46 -1.09 -16.14
C ALA A 148 -42.27 -1.92 -16.64
N LEU A 149 -41.84 -2.93 -15.88
CA LEU A 149 -40.77 -3.83 -16.28
C LEU A 149 -41.10 -4.63 -17.54
N GLU A 150 -42.34 -5.15 -17.65
CA GLU A 150 -42.82 -5.88 -18.84
C GLU A 150 -42.87 -4.95 -20.07
N LYS A 151 -43.31 -3.71 -19.90
CA LYS A 151 -43.30 -2.70 -20.97
C LYS A 151 -41.85 -2.42 -21.41
N MET A 152 -40.97 -2.17 -20.48
CA MET A 152 -39.55 -1.92 -20.77
C MET A 152 -38.91 -3.11 -21.51
N LEU A 153 -39.15 -4.34 -21.05
CA LEU A 153 -38.65 -5.55 -21.69
C LEU A 153 -39.15 -5.70 -23.17
N ALA A 154 -40.37 -5.24 -23.45
CA ALA A 154 -40.93 -5.28 -24.81
C ALA A 154 -40.29 -4.20 -25.73
N GLU A 155 -39.76 -3.12 -25.17
CA GLU A 155 -39.17 -2.02 -25.94
C GLU A 155 -37.67 -2.25 -26.23
N ILE A 156 -36.97 -3.16 -25.49
CA ILE A 156 -35.57 -3.47 -25.68
C ILE A 156 -35.34 -4.35 -26.89
N PRO A 157 -34.37 -4.03 -27.77
CA PRO A 157 -34.00 -4.85 -28.92
C PRO A 157 -33.63 -6.29 -28.54
N GLU A 158 -33.95 -7.26 -29.43
CA GLU A 158 -33.65 -8.69 -29.19
C GLU A 158 -32.11 -8.95 -29.06
N GLU A 159 -31.30 -8.15 -29.72
CA GLU A 159 -29.83 -8.23 -29.68
C GLU A 159 -29.22 -7.79 -28.37
N ASP A 160 -29.91 -7.05 -27.50
CA ASP A 160 -29.47 -6.67 -26.16
C ASP A 160 -29.86 -7.74 -25.14
N GLU A 161 -29.24 -8.89 -25.27
CA GLU A 161 -29.51 -10.06 -24.42
C GLU A 161 -29.21 -9.82 -22.95
N GLU A 162 -28.24 -8.97 -22.63
CA GLU A 162 -27.81 -8.70 -21.27
C GLU A 162 -28.87 -7.91 -20.51
N LEU A 163 -29.28 -6.76 -21.02
CA LEU A 163 -30.31 -5.93 -20.41
C LEU A 163 -31.67 -6.67 -20.34
N ARG A 164 -32.02 -7.42 -21.38
CA ARG A 164 -33.22 -8.25 -21.37
C ARG A 164 -33.22 -9.29 -20.26
N ARG A 165 -32.07 -9.91 -20.00
CA ARG A 165 -31.89 -10.89 -18.91
C ARG A 165 -32.04 -10.23 -17.54
N GLU A 166 -31.45 -9.04 -17.33
CA GLU A 166 -31.56 -8.29 -16.07
C GLU A 166 -33.03 -7.93 -15.77
N ILE A 167 -33.76 -7.37 -16.73
CA ILE A 167 -35.15 -7.01 -16.53
C ILE A 167 -36.01 -8.27 -16.32
N SER A 168 -35.76 -9.36 -17.06
CA SER A 168 -36.46 -10.61 -16.85
C SER A 168 -36.23 -11.16 -15.45
N TYR A 169 -35.01 -11.09 -14.95
CA TYR A 169 -34.68 -11.47 -13.58
C TYR A 169 -35.40 -10.59 -12.55
N ALA A 170 -35.44 -9.27 -12.75
CA ALA A 170 -36.21 -8.38 -11.90
C ALA A 170 -37.69 -8.74 -11.82
N ILE A 171 -38.30 -9.10 -12.98
CA ILE A 171 -39.68 -9.56 -13.03
C ILE A 171 -39.86 -10.87 -12.23
N GLU A 172 -38.93 -11.81 -12.32
CA GLU A 172 -38.95 -13.05 -11.54
C GLU A 172 -38.83 -12.77 -10.03
N GLN A 173 -38.03 -11.80 -9.61
CA GLN A 173 -37.90 -11.39 -8.20
C GLN A 173 -39.21 -10.85 -7.61
N LEU A 174 -40.11 -10.23 -8.43
CA LEU A 174 -41.42 -9.79 -7.97
C LEU A 174 -42.36 -10.95 -7.57
N ASP A 175 -42.09 -12.16 -8.02
CA ASP A 175 -42.83 -13.38 -7.65
C ASP A 175 -42.23 -14.08 -6.40
N ALA A 176 -41.04 -13.67 -5.97
CA ALA A 176 -40.43 -14.20 -4.77
C ALA A 176 -41.20 -13.73 -3.50
N PRO A 177 -41.19 -14.51 -2.42
CA PRO A 177 -41.71 -14.04 -1.15
C PRO A 177 -40.93 -12.79 -0.74
N PRO A 178 -41.61 -11.77 -0.16
CA PRO A 178 -40.88 -10.55 0.24
C PRO A 178 -39.70 -10.87 1.15
N ALA A 179 -38.53 -10.42 0.73
CA ALA A 179 -37.33 -10.54 1.57
C ALA A 179 -37.57 -9.82 2.90
N GLN A 180 -37.20 -10.48 3.99
CA GLN A 180 -37.18 -9.82 5.30
C GLN A 180 -35.70 -9.58 5.62
N TYR A 181 -35.36 -8.34 5.91
CA TYR A 181 -34.02 -8.05 6.39
C TYR A 181 -33.87 -8.66 7.79
N GLU A 182 -33.04 -9.68 7.91
CA GLU A 182 -32.59 -10.22 9.19
C GLU A 182 -31.18 -9.70 9.45
N PRO A 183 -31.02 -8.74 10.40
CA PRO A 183 -29.70 -8.20 10.66
C PRO A 183 -28.76 -9.31 11.15
N GLU A 184 -27.64 -9.45 10.48
CA GLU A 184 -26.56 -10.32 10.95
C GLU A 184 -26.02 -9.84 12.31
N ALA A 185 -25.54 -10.79 13.10
CA ALA A 185 -24.92 -10.47 14.38
C ALA A 185 -23.59 -9.74 14.12
N PHE A 186 -23.59 -8.44 14.35
CA PHE A 186 -22.40 -7.62 14.18
C PHE A 186 -21.48 -7.70 15.41
N ASP A 187 -20.27 -8.19 15.21
CA ASP A 187 -19.20 -8.18 16.22
C ASP A 187 -18.08 -7.23 15.75
N ILE A 188 -18.10 -6.02 16.28
CA ILE A 188 -17.09 -4.99 15.95
C ILE A 188 -15.65 -5.49 16.14
N LEU A 189 -15.40 -6.48 16.99
CA LEU A 189 -14.05 -6.99 17.20
C LEU A 189 -13.61 -8.00 16.12
N ALA A 190 -14.55 -8.56 15.33
CA ALA A 190 -14.22 -9.58 14.34
C ALA A 190 -13.32 -9.04 13.23
N ASP A 191 -13.57 -7.80 12.75
CA ASP A 191 -12.94 -7.20 11.59
C ASP A 191 -11.61 -6.50 11.89
N TYR A 192 -11.23 -6.39 13.17
CA TYR A 192 -10.01 -5.71 13.57
C TYR A 192 -8.95 -6.69 14.09
N PRO A 193 -7.67 -6.43 13.83
CA PRO A 193 -6.57 -7.23 14.36
C PRO A 193 -6.50 -7.11 15.88
N GLU A 194 -5.99 -8.12 16.57
CA GLU A 194 -5.81 -8.07 18.03
C GLU A 194 -4.87 -6.92 18.43
N ARG A 195 -3.85 -6.69 17.61
CA ARG A 195 -2.92 -5.57 17.74
C ARG A 195 -2.49 -5.12 16.36
N GLU A 196 -2.68 -3.86 16.06
CA GLU A 196 -2.06 -3.23 14.91
C GLU A 196 -0.81 -2.47 15.35
N LEU A 197 0.26 -2.69 14.62
CA LEU A 197 1.49 -1.93 14.81
C LEU A 197 1.54 -0.88 13.69
N PRO A 198 1.88 0.36 14.03
CA PRO A 198 2.18 1.33 12.99
C PRO A 198 3.32 0.80 12.11
N SER A 199 3.41 1.31 10.88
CA SER A 199 4.56 1.00 10.03
C SER A 199 5.85 1.25 10.80
N PHE A 200 6.79 0.29 10.74
CA PHE A 200 8.08 0.44 11.43
C PHE A 200 8.86 1.66 10.98
N ASP A 201 8.56 2.19 9.79
CA ASP A 201 9.23 3.36 9.21
C ASP A 201 8.95 4.66 9.99
N VAL A 202 7.75 4.76 10.62
CA VAL A 202 7.37 5.93 11.42
C VAL A 202 7.81 5.83 12.88
N LEU A 203 8.33 4.66 13.30
CA LEU A 203 8.77 4.43 14.66
C LEU A 203 10.20 4.94 14.87
N SER A 204 10.42 5.61 16.00
CA SER A 204 11.77 5.93 16.46
C SER A 204 12.59 4.68 16.72
N GLU A 205 13.93 4.80 16.71
CA GLU A 205 14.82 3.68 17.05
C GLU A 205 14.52 3.09 18.42
N SER A 206 14.19 3.93 19.41
CA SER A 206 13.88 3.46 20.77
C SER A 206 12.60 2.62 20.82
N GLU A 207 11.58 2.98 20.06
CA GLU A 207 10.34 2.21 19.95
C GLU A 207 10.57 0.88 19.25
N ARG A 208 11.32 0.88 18.14
CA ARG A 208 11.71 -0.37 17.46
C ARG A 208 12.51 -1.31 18.38
N LEU A 209 13.42 -0.77 19.18
CA LEU A 209 14.18 -1.56 20.16
C LEU A 209 13.31 -2.17 21.27
N GLU A 210 12.25 -1.47 21.71
CA GLU A 210 11.31 -2.05 22.67
C GLU A 210 10.49 -3.17 22.02
N LEU A 211 10.12 -3.05 20.73
CA LEU A 211 9.39 -4.07 19.99
C LEU A 211 10.20 -5.36 19.76
N LEU A 212 11.55 -5.31 19.82
CA LEU A 212 12.38 -6.51 19.82
C LEU A 212 12.14 -7.42 21.05
N LYS A 213 11.50 -6.89 22.10
CA LYS A 213 11.18 -7.63 23.34
C LYS A 213 9.73 -8.09 23.38
N SER A 214 8.94 -7.88 22.32
CA SER A 214 7.53 -8.26 22.27
C SER A 214 7.35 -9.77 22.50
N GLU A 215 6.26 -10.18 23.15
CA GLU A 215 5.89 -11.59 23.27
C GLU A 215 5.49 -12.17 21.90
N ASP A 216 4.96 -11.32 20.99
CA ASP A 216 4.57 -11.72 19.64
C ASP A 216 5.78 -11.89 18.72
N THR A 217 5.89 -13.08 18.13
CA THR A 217 6.97 -13.45 17.20
C THR A 217 7.01 -12.57 15.95
N GLY A 218 5.84 -12.28 15.36
CA GLY A 218 5.71 -11.45 14.16
C GLY A 218 6.21 -10.03 14.42
N THR A 219 5.84 -9.47 15.57
CA THR A 219 6.30 -8.16 16.03
C THR A 219 7.81 -8.11 16.19
N ARG A 220 8.43 -9.12 16.85
CA ARG A 220 9.88 -9.16 17.02
C ARG A 220 10.60 -9.29 15.67
N ALA A 221 10.11 -10.16 14.78
CA ALA A 221 10.68 -10.34 13.45
C ALA A 221 10.58 -9.07 12.60
N GLY A 222 9.43 -8.39 12.60
CA GLY A 222 9.21 -7.11 11.92
C GLY A 222 10.12 -6.01 12.47
N ALA A 223 10.20 -5.89 13.81
CA ALA A 223 11.10 -4.96 14.47
C ALA A 223 12.58 -5.21 14.11
N ALA A 224 13.03 -6.47 14.12
CA ALA A 224 14.37 -6.82 13.70
C ALA A 224 14.60 -6.43 12.23
N ASN A 225 13.69 -6.77 11.32
CA ASN A 225 13.78 -6.45 9.90
C ASN A 225 13.80 -4.93 9.62
N SER A 226 13.15 -4.12 10.45
CA SER A 226 13.12 -2.65 10.29
C SER A 226 14.49 -1.97 10.47
N PHE A 227 15.47 -2.69 10.98
CA PHE A 227 16.86 -2.24 11.08
C PHE A 227 17.72 -2.62 9.86
N PHE A 228 17.16 -3.38 8.91
CA PHE A 228 17.88 -3.73 7.68
C PHE A 228 18.13 -2.47 6.85
N ASN A 229 19.36 -2.23 6.44
CA ASN A 229 19.84 -1.01 5.75
C ASN A 229 19.70 0.28 6.60
N ALA A 230 19.47 0.19 7.92
CA ALA A 230 19.49 1.34 8.81
C ALA A 230 20.88 1.54 9.41
N GLU A 231 21.23 2.78 9.70
CA GLU A 231 22.46 3.08 10.45
C GLU A 231 22.35 2.57 11.90
N LEU A 232 23.20 1.61 12.27
CA LEU A 232 23.16 0.97 13.58
C LEU A 232 24.13 1.64 14.56
N ASN A 233 23.62 2.13 15.66
CA ASN A 233 24.46 2.55 16.80
C ASN A 233 24.83 1.34 17.68
N ALA A 234 25.64 1.56 18.73
CA ALA A 234 26.09 0.49 19.60
C ALA A 234 24.96 -0.25 20.34
N LYS A 235 23.84 0.44 20.62
CA LYS A 235 22.69 -0.13 21.34
C LYS A 235 21.87 -1.04 20.42
N SER A 236 21.50 -0.55 19.24
CA SER A 236 20.73 -1.31 18.25
C SER A 236 21.52 -2.52 17.74
N ARG A 237 22.81 -2.34 17.45
CA ARG A 237 23.70 -3.43 17.07
C ARG A 237 23.81 -4.52 18.15
N GLY A 238 24.00 -4.12 19.42
CA GLY A 238 24.08 -5.07 20.55
C GLY A 238 22.78 -5.85 20.74
N ALA A 239 21.63 -5.17 20.67
CA ALA A 239 20.32 -5.79 20.80
C ALA A 239 20.03 -6.78 19.66
N LEU A 240 20.33 -6.41 18.41
CA LEU A 240 20.17 -7.31 17.26
C LEU A 240 21.11 -8.52 17.35
N PHE A 241 22.37 -8.32 17.79
CA PHE A 241 23.31 -9.41 17.92
C PHE A 241 22.91 -10.40 19.02
N GLU A 242 22.38 -9.93 20.14
CA GLU A 242 21.82 -10.77 21.20
C GLU A 242 20.60 -11.55 20.69
N LEU A 243 19.66 -10.84 20.01
CA LEU A 243 18.46 -11.44 19.44
C LEU A 243 18.80 -12.54 18.43
N ALA A 244 19.75 -12.28 17.54
CA ALA A 244 20.21 -13.23 16.52
C ALA A 244 20.80 -14.53 17.10
N GLN A 245 21.35 -14.46 18.31
CA GLN A 245 21.96 -15.62 18.98
C GLN A 245 20.99 -16.38 19.88
N SER A 246 19.99 -15.73 20.46
CA SER A 246 19.25 -16.26 21.61
C SER A 246 17.73 -16.31 21.44
N ASP A 247 17.12 -15.63 20.45
CA ASP A 247 15.67 -15.69 20.27
C ASP A 247 15.21 -17.14 20.01
N PRO A 248 14.15 -17.62 20.66
CA PRO A 248 13.64 -18.98 20.45
C PRO A 248 13.19 -19.23 19.00
N GLU A 249 12.70 -18.18 18.31
CA GLU A 249 12.10 -18.30 17.00
C GLU A 249 13.11 -18.11 15.88
N THR A 250 13.17 -19.07 14.97
CA THR A 250 14.10 -19.08 13.84
C THR A 250 13.97 -17.86 12.94
N ILE A 251 12.74 -17.42 12.64
CA ILE A 251 12.51 -16.27 11.77
C ILE A 251 13.03 -14.96 12.39
N VAL A 252 12.92 -14.81 13.70
CA VAL A 252 13.43 -13.64 14.42
C VAL A 252 14.97 -13.61 14.36
N ARG A 253 15.63 -14.76 14.62
CA ARG A 253 17.07 -14.86 14.49
C ARG A 253 17.55 -14.57 13.08
N ALA A 254 16.85 -15.10 12.06
CA ALA A 254 17.16 -14.85 10.65
C ALA A 254 17.11 -13.36 10.32
N LYS A 255 16.03 -12.66 10.72
CA LYS A 255 15.87 -11.21 10.48
C LYS A 255 16.90 -10.37 11.23
N ALA A 256 17.25 -10.77 12.44
CA ALA A 256 18.30 -10.10 13.20
C ALA A 256 19.69 -10.26 12.53
N TRP A 257 20.02 -11.45 12.00
CA TRP A 257 21.24 -11.65 11.20
C TRP A 257 21.26 -10.80 9.93
N GLU A 258 20.16 -10.76 9.17
CA GLU A 258 20.04 -9.91 7.97
C GLU A 258 20.32 -8.43 8.31
N SER A 259 19.75 -7.93 9.40
CA SER A 259 19.86 -6.52 9.81
C SER A 259 21.23 -6.11 10.35
N LEU A 260 22.14 -7.07 10.59
CA LEU A 260 23.53 -6.81 10.96
C LEU A 260 24.48 -6.74 9.76
N ALA A 261 23.98 -6.69 8.53
CA ALA A 261 24.78 -6.75 7.31
C ALA A 261 25.84 -5.63 7.22
N ASP A 262 25.47 -4.39 7.58
CA ASP A 262 26.37 -3.23 7.44
C ASP A 262 27.47 -3.16 8.51
N VAL A 263 27.44 -4.04 9.50
CA VAL A 263 28.46 -4.09 10.59
C VAL A 263 29.39 -5.30 10.51
N THR A 264 29.43 -6.01 9.38
CA THR A 264 30.31 -7.18 9.14
C THR A 264 31.81 -6.86 9.11
N THR A 265 32.19 -5.59 9.17
CA THR A 265 33.58 -5.18 9.45
C THR A 265 34.01 -5.61 10.85
N GLU A 266 33.07 -5.76 11.79
CA GLU A 266 33.35 -6.30 13.14
C GLU A 266 33.55 -7.82 13.07
N ALA A 267 34.75 -8.27 13.43
CA ALA A 267 35.10 -9.68 13.34
C ALA A 267 34.16 -10.60 14.14
N ALA A 268 33.76 -10.18 15.35
CA ALA A 268 32.89 -10.97 16.21
C ALA A 268 31.51 -11.28 15.54
N ILE A 269 30.90 -10.29 14.90
CA ILE A 269 29.61 -10.43 14.23
C ILE A 269 29.79 -11.29 12.97
N ARG A 270 30.77 -10.96 12.14
CA ARG A 270 31.05 -11.72 10.91
C ARG A 270 31.36 -13.20 11.19
N ASP A 271 32.20 -13.47 12.20
CA ASP A 271 32.63 -14.83 12.52
C ASP A 271 31.45 -15.65 13.12
N ALA A 272 30.56 -15.00 13.88
CA ALA A 272 29.31 -15.61 14.34
C ALA A 272 28.35 -15.93 13.19
N MET A 273 28.17 -15.04 12.21
CA MET A 273 27.38 -15.31 11.01
C MET A 273 27.97 -16.47 10.19
N LEU A 274 29.29 -16.51 10.02
CA LEU A 274 29.97 -17.62 9.35
C LEU A 274 29.76 -18.95 10.09
N ALA A 275 29.80 -18.94 11.42
CA ALA A 275 29.53 -20.13 12.22
C ALA A 275 28.10 -20.63 12.01
N VAL A 276 27.09 -19.73 12.04
CA VAL A 276 25.69 -20.07 11.77
C VAL A 276 25.52 -20.61 10.35
N LEU A 277 26.09 -19.97 9.35
CA LEU A 277 25.97 -20.36 7.96
C LEU A 277 26.60 -21.73 7.66
N ASN A 278 27.70 -22.06 8.32
CA ASN A 278 28.39 -23.35 8.20
C ASN A 278 27.74 -24.49 8.99
N ASP A 279 26.95 -24.18 10.02
CA ASP A 279 26.30 -25.20 10.85
C ASP A 279 25.06 -25.77 10.15
N THR A 280 25.23 -26.90 9.48
CA THR A 280 24.14 -27.57 8.74
C THR A 280 23.04 -28.15 9.64
N ALA A 281 23.21 -28.19 10.96
CA ALA A 281 22.18 -28.60 11.90
C ALA A 281 21.19 -27.46 12.19
N ARG A 282 21.56 -26.20 11.90
CA ARG A 282 20.64 -25.07 12.06
C ARG A 282 19.61 -25.00 10.94
N PRO A 283 18.42 -24.48 11.24
CA PRO A 283 17.37 -24.26 10.25
C PRO A 283 17.87 -23.47 9.04
N ILE A 284 17.39 -23.84 7.85
CA ILE A 284 17.80 -23.23 6.58
C ILE A 284 17.46 -21.74 6.53
N GLU A 285 16.38 -21.30 7.17
CA GLU A 285 15.95 -19.91 7.28
C GLU A 285 16.99 -19.08 8.04
N GLU A 286 17.48 -19.59 9.17
CA GLU A 286 18.48 -18.88 9.98
C GLU A 286 19.83 -18.81 9.25
N ARG A 287 20.24 -19.90 8.62
CA ARG A 287 21.45 -19.93 7.78
C ARG A 287 21.34 -18.97 6.59
N GLY A 288 20.14 -18.89 6.00
CA GLY A 288 19.81 -17.93 4.94
C GLY A 288 19.93 -16.48 5.40
N GLY A 289 19.40 -16.16 6.58
CA GLY A 289 19.54 -14.84 7.19
C GLY A 289 21.00 -14.45 7.44
N ALA A 290 21.80 -15.37 7.97
CA ALA A 290 23.24 -15.18 8.15
C ALA A 290 23.98 -14.99 6.81
N ALA A 291 23.56 -15.68 5.75
CA ALA A 291 24.14 -15.50 4.42
C ALA A 291 23.85 -14.09 3.87
N VAL A 292 22.58 -13.63 3.96
CA VAL A 292 22.21 -12.26 3.56
C VAL A 292 23.00 -11.26 4.38
N GLY A 293 23.11 -11.44 5.71
CA GLY A 293 23.92 -10.57 6.56
C GLY A 293 25.40 -10.44 6.14
N LEU A 294 25.92 -11.39 5.36
CA LEU A 294 27.30 -11.41 4.88
C LEU A 294 27.49 -10.82 3.45
N TYR A 295 26.43 -10.24 2.83
CA TYR A 295 26.54 -9.78 1.44
C TYR A 295 27.69 -8.79 1.22
N GLY A 296 27.94 -7.89 2.16
CA GLY A 296 29.00 -6.86 2.08
C GLY A 296 30.42 -7.41 2.08
N VAL A 297 30.62 -8.69 2.40
CA VAL A 297 31.92 -9.39 2.44
C VAL A 297 31.90 -10.69 1.64
N ALA A 298 30.94 -10.84 0.71
CA ALA A 298 30.72 -12.04 -0.08
C ALA A 298 31.81 -12.31 -1.12
N ASP A 299 32.71 -11.36 -1.36
CA ASP A 299 33.91 -11.50 -2.20
C ASP A 299 35.04 -12.26 -1.49
N ARG A 300 34.99 -12.42 -0.17
CA ARG A 300 35.99 -13.15 0.60
C ARG A 300 35.87 -14.66 0.37
N ASP A 301 36.99 -15.33 0.20
CA ASP A 301 37.03 -16.76 -0.15
C ASP A 301 36.25 -17.67 0.81
N GLU A 302 36.38 -17.42 2.11
CA GLU A 302 35.67 -18.19 3.14
C GLU A 302 34.16 -17.98 3.11
N VAL A 303 33.68 -16.74 2.86
CA VAL A 303 32.27 -16.40 2.75
C VAL A 303 31.71 -16.95 1.45
N ARG A 304 32.40 -16.72 0.33
CA ARG A 304 32.00 -17.20 -1.00
C ARG A 304 31.72 -18.71 -1.01
N LYS A 305 32.64 -19.51 -0.47
CA LYS A 305 32.50 -20.98 -0.45
C LYS A 305 31.23 -21.44 0.24
N VAL A 306 30.84 -20.77 1.33
CA VAL A 306 29.66 -21.15 2.10
C VAL A 306 28.37 -20.66 1.41
N ILE A 307 28.40 -19.47 0.78
CA ILE A 307 27.27 -18.98 -0.05
C ILE A 307 27.07 -19.92 -1.25
N GLU A 308 28.13 -20.34 -1.95
CA GLU A 308 28.03 -21.29 -3.06
C GLU A 308 27.51 -22.67 -2.58
N ALA A 309 27.94 -23.14 -1.41
CA ALA A 309 27.41 -24.37 -0.83
C ALA A 309 25.91 -24.24 -0.45
N LEU A 310 25.48 -23.07 0.03
CA LEU A 310 24.07 -22.78 0.31
C LEU A 310 23.25 -22.77 -1.00
N TYR A 311 23.78 -22.19 -2.06
CA TYR A 311 23.16 -22.21 -3.39
C TYR A 311 22.94 -23.64 -3.90
N GLU A 312 23.94 -24.51 -3.76
CA GLU A 312 23.85 -25.91 -4.19
C GLU A 312 22.85 -26.74 -3.33
N SER A 313 22.49 -26.31 -2.14
CA SER A 313 21.49 -26.97 -1.31
C SER A 313 20.07 -26.95 -1.88
N GLY A 314 19.80 -26.04 -2.85
CA GLY A 314 18.49 -25.92 -3.49
C GLY A 314 17.43 -25.24 -2.60
N GLY A 315 16.17 -25.20 -3.09
CA GLY A 315 15.02 -24.66 -2.35
C GLY A 315 15.29 -23.30 -1.70
N HIS A 316 14.86 -23.13 -0.46
CA HIS A 316 15.03 -21.88 0.29
C HIS A 316 16.50 -21.45 0.44
N GLY A 317 17.43 -22.41 0.56
CA GLY A 317 18.87 -22.11 0.60
C GLY A 317 19.35 -21.43 -0.68
N ARG A 318 18.89 -21.90 -1.85
CA ARG A 318 19.18 -21.27 -3.14
C ARG A 318 18.61 -19.86 -3.25
N VAL A 319 17.36 -19.66 -2.81
CA VAL A 319 16.74 -18.32 -2.76
C VAL A 319 17.62 -17.36 -1.99
N LYS A 320 18.00 -17.70 -0.76
CA LYS A 320 18.83 -16.85 0.10
C LYS A 320 20.26 -16.65 -0.41
N ALA A 321 20.83 -17.66 -1.04
CA ALA A 321 22.14 -17.52 -1.68
C ALA A 321 22.09 -16.56 -2.88
N LEU A 322 21.07 -16.67 -3.74
CA LEU A 322 20.86 -15.73 -4.87
C LEU A 322 20.61 -14.31 -4.35
N GLU A 323 19.81 -14.13 -3.28
CA GLU A 323 19.61 -12.85 -2.63
C GLU A 323 20.95 -12.25 -2.16
N THR A 324 21.76 -13.02 -1.46
CA THR A 324 23.11 -12.59 -1.02
C THR A 324 24.01 -12.21 -2.19
N MET A 325 23.97 -13.00 -3.27
CA MET A 325 24.78 -12.79 -4.45
C MET A 325 24.48 -11.47 -5.16
N TRP A 326 23.18 -11.15 -5.39
CA TRP A 326 22.87 -9.91 -6.09
C TRP A 326 23.06 -8.67 -5.21
N ARG A 327 22.81 -8.75 -3.90
CA ARG A 327 23.08 -7.65 -2.95
C ARG A 327 24.55 -7.30 -2.88
N SER A 328 25.43 -8.29 -3.04
CA SER A 328 26.89 -8.08 -2.99
C SER A 328 27.44 -7.29 -4.17
N LEU A 329 26.74 -7.26 -5.30
CA LEU A 329 27.17 -6.69 -6.58
C LEU A 329 28.55 -7.22 -7.05
N TRP A 330 29.03 -8.34 -6.49
CA TRP A 330 30.30 -8.92 -6.89
C TRP A 330 30.17 -9.61 -8.26
N GLN A 331 30.82 -9.05 -9.28
CA GLN A 331 30.63 -9.41 -10.70
C GLN A 331 30.70 -10.91 -11.01
N PRO A 332 31.57 -11.72 -10.41
CA PRO A 332 31.58 -13.16 -10.66
C PRO A 332 30.29 -13.90 -10.33
N TYR A 333 29.40 -13.32 -9.52
CA TYR A 333 28.09 -13.90 -9.24
C TYR A 333 27.05 -13.69 -10.36
N SER A 334 27.29 -12.80 -11.31
CA SER A 334 26.37 -12.52 -12.42
C SER A 334 25.96 -13.77 -13.24
N LYS A 335 26.79 -14.80 -13.25
CA LYS A 335 26.56 -16.08 -13.97
C LYS A 335 25.43 -16.93 -13.33
N TYR A 336 25.11 -16.72 -12.05
CA TYR A 336 24.16 -17.56 -11.32
C TYR A 336 22.70 -17.24 -11.62
N PHE A 337 22.35 -16.07 -12.16
CA PHE A 337 20.98 -15.63 -12.31
C PHE A 337 20.29 -16.11 -13.58
N ALA A 338 20.98 -16.04 -14.72
CA ALA A 338 20.40 -16.39 -16.01
C ALA A 338 19.83 -17.83 -16.10
N PRO A 339 20.43 -18.86 -15.47
CA PRO A 339 19.88 -20.20 -15.46
C PRO A 339 18.52 -20.33 -14.75
N HIS A 340 18.19 -19.40 -13.85
CA HIS A 340 17.01 -19.43 -13.02
C HIS A 340 15.90 -18.46 -13.45
N LEU A 341 16.08 -17.73 -14.55
CA LEU A 341 15.02 -16.86 -15.09
C LEU A 341 13.78 -17.62 -15.58
N GLU A 342 13.85 -18.93 -15.71
CA GLU A 342 12.76 -19.82 -16.12
C GLU A 342 12.66 -21.02 -15.16
N ASP A 343 12.97 -20.80 -13.87
CA ASP A 343 12.85 -21.83 -12.83
C ASP A 343 11.38 -22.12 -12.51
N LYS A 344 11.12 -23.30 -11.96
CA LYS A 344 9.77 -23.71 -11.56
C LYS A 344 9.32 -23.10 -10.24
N ASP A 345 10.26 -22.63 -9.43
CA ASP A 345 10.01 -22.00 -8.14
C ASP A 345 9.94 -20.47 -8.32
N PRO A 346 8.77 -19.82 -8.15
CA PRO A 346 8.64 -18.38 -8.28
C PRO A 346 9.58 -17.59 -7.35
N ALA A 347 9.92 -18.13 -6.17
CA ALA A 347 10.86 -17.46 -5.26
C ALA A 347 12.28 -17.43 -5.83
N ILE A 348 12.70 -18.49 -6.50
CA ILE A 348 14.00 -18.54 -7.21
C ILE A 348 13.97 -17.58 -8.41
N VAL A 349 12.87 -17.55 -9.18
CA VAL A 349 12.71 -16.63 -10.30
C VAL A 349 12.80 -15.18 -9.83
N ARG A 350 12.17 -14.83 -8.72
CA ARG A 350 12.23 -13.47 -8.14
C ARG A 350 13.67 -13.04 -7.91
N GLU A 351 14.48 -13.86 -7.25
CA GLU A 351 15.87 -13.51 -6.97
C GLU A 351 16.71 -13.50 -8.26
N ALA A 352 16.38 -14.36 -9.24
CA ALA A 352 17.01 -14.33 -10.56
C ALA A 352 16.69 -13.06 -11.34
N LEU A 353 15.44 -12.56 -11.30
CA LEU A 353 15.04 -11.29 -11.89
C LEU A 353 15.82 -10.13 -11.26
N ARG A 354 15.83 -10.03 -9.93
CA ARG A 354 16.58 -9.00 -9.20
C ARG A 354 18.06 -9.02 -9.57
N GLY A 355 18.69 -10.19 -9.55
CA GLY A 355 20.08 -10.34 -9.95
C GLY A 355 20.34 -9.98 -11.41
N ALA A 356 19.45 -10.38 -12.34
CA ALA A 356 19.56 -9.99 -13.74
C ALA A 356 19.46 -8.48 -13.93
N GLY A 357 18.61 -7.80 -13.15
CA GLY A 357 18.48 -6.35 -13.11
C GLY A 357 19.77 -5.70 -12.61
N TYR A 358 20.16 -5.97 -11.37
CA TYR A 358 21.31 -5.31 -10.70
C TYR A 358 22.65 -5.56 -11.43
N PHE A 359 22.85 -6.74 -12.00
CA PHE A 359 24.02 -7.01 -12.86
C PHE A 359 23.83 -6.55 -14.31
N GLN A 360 22.72 -5.86 -14.61
CA GLN A 360 22.42 -5.30 -15.94
C GLN A 360 22.60 -6.33 -17.07
N LEU A 361 22.04 -7.53 -16.90
CA LEU A 361 22.17 -8.62 -17.86
C LEU A 361 21.28 -8.39 -19.10
N THR A 362 21.57 -7.32 -19.85
CA THR A 362 20.79 -6.80 -20.99
C THR A 362 20.38 -7.86 -22.01
N ARG A 363 21.22 -8.86 -22.23
CA ARG A 363 20.94 -9.97 -23.18
C ARG A 363 19.73 -10.83 -22.78
N PHE A 364 19.24 -10.70 -21.54
CA PHE A 364 18.08 -11.42 -21.02
C PHE A 364 16.84 -10.55 -20.83
N ALA A 365 16.86 -9.30 -21.28
CA ALA A 365 15.74 -8.39 -21.17
C ALA A 365 14.42 -8.99 -21.69
N ASP A 366 14.45 -9.68 -22.84
CA ASP A 366 13.26 -10.32 -23.39
C ASP A 366 12.72 -11.47 -22.52
N LYS A 367 13.60 -12.16 -21.75
CA LYS A 367 13.16 -13.18 -20.80
C LYS A 367 12.52 -12.55 -19.55
N ILE A 368 13.05 -11.42 -19.10
CA ILE A 368 12.48 -10.65 -17.98
C ILE A 368 11.08 -10.14 -18.35
N ALA A 369 10.92 -9.59 -19.56
CA ALA A 369 9.65 -9.04 -20.02
C ALA A 369 8.50 -10.08 -20.10
N LYS A 370 8.80 -11.38 -20.16
CA LYS A 370 7.77 -12.43 -20.14
C LYS A 370 6.94 -12.44 -18.85
N TYR A 371 7.44 -11.85 -17.77
CA TYR A 371 6.77 -11.80 -16.47
C TYR A 371 5.86 -10.56 -16.30
N PHE A 372 5.76 -9.70 -17.30
CA PHE A 372 4.87 -8.55 -17.26
C PHE A 372 3.39 -8.96 -17.23
N ASP A 373 3.05 -10.03 -17.97
CA ASP A 373 1.69 -10.54 -18.09
C ASP A 373 1.64 -12.04 -17.76
N ALA A 374 2.51 -12.51 -16.85
CA ALA A 374 2.59 -13.92 -16.51
C ALA A 374 1.38 -14.37 -15.68
N GLU A 375 0.86 -15.58 -16.01
CA GLU A 375 -0.19 -16.25 -15.26
C GLU A 375 0.36 -16.94 -14.00
N GLU A 376 -0.53 -17.57 -13.22
CA GLU A 376 -0.16 -18.41 -12.08
C GLU A 376 0.89 -19.48 -12.47
N PRO A 377 1.90 -19.74 -11.64
CA PRO A 377 2.15 -19.17 -10.31
C PRO A 377 3.01 -17.90 -10.30
N TYR A 378 3.28 -17.28 -11.45
CA TYR A 378 4.25 -16.18 -11.60
C TYR A 378 3.62 -14.79 -11.67
N HIS A 379 2.29 -14.67 -11.63
CA HIS A 379 1.56 -13.39 -11.74
C HIS A 379 2.06 -12.32 -10.73
N ARG A 380 2.49 -12.73 -9.53
CA ARG A 380 3.02 -11.82 -8.49
C ARG A 380 4.46 -11.34 -8.74
N LEU A 381 5.07 -11.73 -9.86
CA LEU A 381 6.42 -11.30 -10.21
C LEU A 381 6.45 -10.07 -11.13
N ARG A 382 5.30 -9.54 -11.52
CA ARG A 382 5.20 -8.39 -12.44
C ARG A 382 6.02 -7.19 -11.97
N GLU A 383 5.91 -6.80 -10.73
CA GLU A 383 6.67 -5.68 -10.16
C GLU A 383 8.17 -5.96 -10.14
N ASP A 384 8.59 -7.16 -9.68
CA ASP A 384 10.00 -7.58 -9.70
C ASP A 384 10.55 -7.58 -11.14
N ALA A 385 9.75 -7.97 -12.12
CA ALA A 385 10.13 -7.99 -13.53
C ALA A 385 10.23 -6.58 -14.12
N LEU A 386 9.29 -5.69 -13.83
CA LEU A 386 9.34 -4.30 -14.27
C LEU A 386 10.58 -3.59 -13.72
N PHE A 387 10.85 -3.77 -12.43
CA PHE A 387 12.05 -3.26 -11.78
C PHE A 387 13.33 -3.81 -12.45
N ALA A 388 13.43 -5.13 -12.60
CA ALA A 388 14.60 -5.79 -13.20
C ALA A 388 14.78 -5.38 -14.66
N TYR A 389 13.68 -5.25 -15.42
CA TYR A 389 13.75 -4.84 -16.82
C TYR A 389 14.26 -3.39 -16.95
N ALA A 390 13.78 -2.47 -16.15
CA ALA A 390 14.24 -1.09 -16.14
C ALA A 390 15.75 -0.98 -15.89
N LEU A 391 16.29 -1.82 -14.99
CA LEU A 391 17.72 -1.91 -14.74
C LEU A 391 18.49 -2.53 -15.92
N ALA A 392 17.97 -3.60 -16.56
CA ALA A 392 18.67 -4.42 -17.55
C ALA A 392 18.33 -4.09 -19.01
N MET A 393 17.32 -3.26 -19.28
CA MET A 393 16.88 -2.98 -20.65
C MET A 393 17.99 -2.41 -21.54
N PRO A 394 17.95 -2.70 -22.87
CA PRO A 394 18.94 -2.19 -23.81
C PRO A 394 18.95 -0.66 -23.89
N GLY A 395 20.11 -0.08 -23.92
CA GLY A 395 20.30 1.35 -24.09
C GLY A 395 21.44 1.90 -23.23
N GLU A 396 22.00 3.01 -23.67
CA GLU A 396 23.04 3.70 -22.91
C GLU A 396 22.44 4.41 -21.69
N THR A 397 23.04 4.21 -20.53
CA THR A 397 22.62 4.82 -19.28
C THR A 397 23.11 6.25 -19.19
N THR A 398 22.23 7.21 -19.42
CA THR A 398 22.49 8.65 -19.25
C THR A 398 21.26 9.36 -18.69
N ARG A 399 21.46 10.44 -17.94
CA ARG A 399 20.35 11.24 -17.36
C ARG A 399 19.35 11.73 -18.43
N GLY A 400 19.81 12.04 -19.63
CA GLY A 400 18.95 12.52 -20.73
C GLY A 400 18.07 11.42 -21.36
N ARG A 401 18.40 10.13 -21.15
CA ARG A 401 17.69 9.01 -21.79
C ARG A 401 16.69 8.30 -20.89
N VAL A 402 16.80 8.41 -19.55
CA VAL A 402 15.96 7.63 -18.62
C VAL A 402 14.47 7.91 -18.77
N ARG A 403 14.03 9.17 -19.03
CA ARG A 403 12.62 9.46 -19.33
C ARG A 403 12.12 8.81 -20.63
N GLY A 404 13.02 8.64 -21.61
CA GLY A 404 12.72 7.86 -22.81
C GLY A 404 12.64 6.35 -22.53
N MET A 405 13.43 5.85 -21.58
CA MET A 405 13.38 4.48 -21.12
C MET A 405 12.07 4.16 -20.40
N LEU A 406 11.60 5.05 -19.50
CA LEU A 406 10.28 4.94 -18.86
C LEU A 406 9.18 4.80 -19.91
N ARG A 407 9.07 5.74 -20.85
CA ARG A 407 8.08 5.67 -21.95
C ARG A 407 8.17 4.41 -22.77
N LYS A 408 9.38 3.84 -22.93
CA LYS A 408 9.55 2.57 -23.63
C LYS A 408 8.98 1.40 -22.83
N VAL A 409 9.16 1.35 -21.50
CA VAL A 409 8.53 0.33 -20.65
C VAL A 409 7.01 0.43 -20.74
N ASP A 410 6.46 1.61 -20.55
CA ASP A 410 5.03 1.90 -20.65
C ASP A 410 4.44 1.53 -22.03
N SER A 411 5.20 1.68 -23.11
CA SER A 411 4.78 1.25 -24.46
C SER A 411 4.78 -0.26 -24.67
N ILE A 412 5.51 -1.02 -23.86
CA ILE A 412 5.53 -2.49 -23.92
C ILE A 412 4.37 -3.07 -23.11
N THR A 413 4.14 -2.54 -21.92
CA THR A 413 3.03 -2.90 -21.04
C THR A 413 2.56 -1.64 -20.33
N PRO A 414 1.25 -1.30 -20.40
CA PRO A 414 0.72 -0.13 -19.69
C PRO A 414 1.01 -0.21 -18.19
N LEU A 415 1.50 0.88 -17.63
CA LEU A 415 1.88 0.96 -16.23
C LEU A 415 0.77 1.64 -15.42
N THR A 416 0.48 1.11 -14.23
CA THR A 416 -0.28 1.83 -13.22
C THR A 416 0.57 2.97 -12.63
N GLU A 417 -0.04 3.85 -11.85
CA GLU A 417 0.67 4.95 -11.17
C GLU A 417 1.80 4.40 -10.28
N PHE A 418 1.47 3.41 -9.44
CA PHE A 418 2.46 2.73 -8.58
C PHE A 418 3.60 2.06 -9.37
N GLU A 419 3.29 1.39 -10.49
CA GLU A 419 4.30 0.76 -11.35
C GLU A 419 5.18 1.79 -12.04
N THR A 420 4.63 2.97 -12.36
CA THR A 420 5.41 4.09 -12.91
C THR A 420 6.46 4.55 -11.90
N GLU A 421 6.07 4.79 -10.65
CA GLU A 421 7.00 5.16 -9.57
C GLU A 421 8.07 4.09 -9.34
N LEU A 422 7.68 2.81 -9.38
CA LEU A 422 8.61 1.68 -9.26
C LEU A 422 9.67 1.67 -10.39
N VAL A 423 9.23 1.90 -11.63
CA VAL A 423 10.14 1.96 -12.80
C VAL A 423 11.02 3.20 -12.74
N GLU A 424 10.52 4.35 -12.32
CA GLU A 424 11.30 5.57 -12.08
C GLU A 424 12.39 5.34 -11.05
N PHE A 425 12.04 4.73 -9.92
CA PHE A 425 13.01 4.35 -8.89
C PHE A 425 14.09 3.41 -9.44
N ALA A 426 13.69 2.39 -10.22
CA ALA A 426 14.63 1.45 -10.83
C ALA A 426 15.57 2.14 -11.85
N LEU A 427 15.08 3.11 -12.62
CA LEU A 427 15.89 3.87 -13.57
C LEU A 427 16.86 4.83 -12.86
N ASP A 428 16.46 5.41 -11.73
CA ASP A 428 17.36 6.18 -10.87
C ASP A 428 18.42 5.29 -10.23
N GLU A 429 18.05 4.07 -9.81
CA GLU A 429 19.03 3.09 -9.34
C GLU A 429 20.02 2.68 -10.42
N ARG A 430 19.54 2.51 -11.66
CA ARG A 430 20.42 2.30 -12.81
C ARG A 430 21.41 3.44 -13.03
N LEU A 431 20.99 4.69 -12.82
CA LEU A 431 21.87 5.86 -12.88
C LEU A 431 22.92 5.80 -11.75
N ARG A 432 22.50 5.48 -10.52
CA ARG A 432 23.41 5.34 -9.36
C ARG A 432 24.46 4.26 -9.59
N LEU A 433 24.08 3.10 -10.14
CA LEU A 433 25.00 2.03 -10.52
C LEU A 433 26.02 2.47 -11.58
N ALA A 434 25.68 3.45 -12.42
CA ALA A 434 26.57 4.08 -13.39
C ALA A 434 27.35 5.28 -12.83
N GLY A 435 27.25 5.58 -11.55
CA GLY A 435 27.89 6.73 -10.90
C GLY A 435 27.26 8.08 -11.26
N LEU A 436 26.00 8.09 -11.72
CA LEU A 436 25.27 9.28 -12.13
C LEU A 436 24.23 9.67 -11.08
N GLN A 437 23.91 10.98 -11.02
CA GLN A 437 22.85 11.49 -10.14
C GLN A 437 21.46 11.06 -10.64
N PRO A 438 20.51 10.77 -9.74
CA PRO A 438 19.14 10.44 -10.07
C PRO A 438 18.44 11.57 -10.85
N VAL A 439 17.32 11.25 -11.49
CA VAL A 439 16.51 12.19 -12.27
C VAL A 439 15.11 12.32 -11.68
N PHE A 440 14.45 11.24 -11.36
CA PHE A 440 13.06 11.23 -10.87
C PHE A 440 12.98 11.62 -9.40
N ALA A 441 13.84 11.10 -8.55
CA ALA A 441 13.91 11.50 -7.14
C ALA A 441 14.27 12.97 -6.96
N ALA A 442 15.04 13.57 -7.87
CA ALA A 442 15.36 15.00 -7.84
C ALA A 442 14.17 15.89 -8.25
N ASP A 443 13.22 15.35 -9.02
CA ASP A 443 12.01 16.10 -9.43
C ASP A 443 10.92 16.02 -8.32
N SER A 444 10.92 14.96 -7.50
CA SER A 444 9.98 14.77 -6.40
C SER A 444 10.38 15.53 -5.12
N GLU A 445 11.65 15.83 -4.94
CA GLU A 445 12.07 16.83 -3.99
C GLU A 445 11.74 18.20 -4.60
N GLU A 446 10.62 18.82 -4.22
CA GLU A 446 10.52 20.27 -4.24
C GLU A 446 11.76 20.76 -3.46
N VAL A 447 12.79 21.15 -4.19
CA VAL A 447 13.91 21.89 -3.59
C VAL A 447 13.23 23.10 -2.96
N PRO A 448 13.17 23.22 -1.62
CA PRO A 448 12.69 24.46 -1.04
C PRO A 448 13.53 25.54 -1.69
N GLU A 449 12.87 26.49 -2.36
CA GLU A 449 13.59 27.65 -2.92
C GLU A 449 14.57 28.08 -1.83
N PRO A 450 15.88 28.15 -2.12
CA PRO A 450 16.84 28.53 -1.09
C PRO A 450 16.27 29.81 -0.50
N GLU A 451 15.96 29.80 0.79
CA GLU A 451 15.52 31.00 1.51
C GLU A 451 16.44 32.11 1.03
N PRO A 452 15.90 33.22 0.49
CA PRO A 452 16.74 34.28 -0.03
C PRO A 452 17.72 34.60 1.09
N ALA A 453 19.00 34.39 0.82
CA ALA A 453 20.06 34.57 1.84
C ALA A 453 19.76 35.90 2.53
N PRO A 454 19.67 35.96 3.86
CA PRO A 454 19.27 37.16 4.57
C PRO A 454 20.07 38.27 3.99
N ALA A 455 19.41 39.28 3.41
CA ALA A 455 20.02 40.35 2.68
C ALA A 455 21.18 40.85 3.52
N ALA A 456 22.41 40.65 3.03
CA ALA A 456 23.60 41.01 3.77
C ALA A 456 23.43 42.47 4.17
N GLN A 457 23.22 42.70 5.47
CA GLN A 457 23.15 44.08 5.94
C GLN A 457 24.40 44.75 5.44
N PRO A 458 24.31 45.91 4.74
CA PRO A 458 25.47 46.55 4.21
C PRO A 458 26.44 46.79 5.35
N SER A 459 27.55 46.05 5.34
CA SER A 459 28.60 46.24 6.31
C SER A 459 29.00 47.71 6.22
N LYS A 460 28.89 48.44 7.34
CA LYS A 460 29.29 49.86 7.38
C LYS A 460 30.77 49.92 7.02
N ILE A 461 31.05 50.29 5.76
CA ILE A 461 32.42 50.42 5.26
C ILE A 461 33.08 51.52 6.07
N GLY A 462 34.14 51.16 6.78
CA GLY A 462 34.91 52.12 7.58
C GLY A 462 35.62 53.13 6.68
N ARG A 463 35.70 54.35 7.12
CA ARG A 463 36.35 55.44 6.33
C ARG A 463 37.77 55.10 5.85
N ASN A 464 38.46 54.17 6.49
CA ASN A 464 39.84 53.74 6.17
C ASN A 464 39.90 52.43 5.38
N ASP A 465 38.79 51.74 5.15
CA ASP A 465 38.74 50.49 4.41
C ASP A 465 38.99 50.69 2.92
N PRO A 466 39.47 49.66 2.18
CA PRO A 466 39.59 49.76 0.71
C PRO A 466 38.25 50.07 0.07
N CYS A 467 38.21 50.96 -0.87
CA CYS A 467 36.93 51.31 -1.56
C CYS A 467 36.46 50.12 -2.38
N PRO A 468 35.19 49.71 -2.25
CA PRO A 468 34.64 48.57 -2.97
C PRO A 468 34.57 48.77 -4.50
N CYS A 469 34.84 49.97 -5.00
CA CYS A 469 34.90 50.23 -6.45
C CYS A 469 36.16 49.64 -7.12
N GLY A 470 37.05 48.98 -6.40
CA GLY A 470 38.29 48.39 -6.94
C GLY A 470 39.40 49.37 -7.29
N SER A 471 39.28 50.65 -6.92
CA SER A 471 40.27 51.70 -7.25
C SER A 471 41.57 51.62 -6.41
N GLY A 472 41.68 50.71 -5.43
CA GLY A 472 42.80 50.60 -4.51
C GLY A 472 42.94 51.76 -3.52
N LYS A 473 42.02 52.75 -3.53
CA LYS A 473 42.04 53.90 -2.61
C LYS A 473 41.18 53.62 -1.39
N LYS A 474 41.51 54.24 -0.24
CA LYS A 474 40.67 54.19 0.98
C LYS A 474 39.33 54.84 0.71
N TYR A 475 38.21 54.28 1.27
CA TYR A 475 36.84 54.73 1.02
C TYR A 475 36.66 56.27 1.17
N LYS A 476 37.25 56.87 2.24
CA LYS A 476 37.22 58.30 2.47
C LYS A 476 37.93 59.16 1.41
N LYS A 477 38.77 58.58 0.55
CA LYS A 477 39.49 59.27 -0.53
C LYS A 477 38.92 58.92 -1.93
N CYS A 478 37.81 58.20 -2.00
CA CYS A 478 37.19 57.75 -3.24
C CYS A 478 35.68 58.05 -3.28
N HIS A 479 34.88 57.37 -2.48
CA HIS A 479 33.43 57.53 -2.43
C HIS A 479 32.88 57.94 -1.07
N GLY A 480 33.72 58.19 -0.08
CA GLY A 480 33.35 58.58 1.26
C GLY A 480 33.69 60.05 1.58
N SER A 481 33.88 60.90 0.59
CA SER A 481 34.08 62.34 0.72
C SER A 481 32.78 63.09 0.61
#